data_c4068d0b8eb4f0a2c437bbfb9ac2e821
#
_entry.id   c4068d0b8eb4f0a2c437bbfb9ac2e821
#
_cell.length_a   1.000
_cell.length_b   1.000
_cell.length_c   1.000
_cell.angle_alpha   90.00
_cell.angle_beta   90.00
_cell.angle_gamma   90.00
#
_symmetry.space_group_name_H-M   'P 1'
#
loop_
_entity.id
_entity.type
_entity.pdbx_description
1 polymer ?
#
loop_
_entity_poly.entity_id
_entity_poly.type
_entity_poly.pdbx_seq_one_letter_code
_entity_poly.pdbx_strand_id
1 'polypeptide(L)'
;MNILDQIVLEKKNLNKYLQQKKFKIKKIPKKKSLFKNSILQEINKGKNALIVEFKRFSPSVKNFNKIRRIQDTIEIYDKSKCCCISILTDKNFGGSLNDITIAKKLTKKPIIRKDFILDKIQILESKLIGADAILLIAKILSKKKIEDLYQYANKLKLDVLIEIESIHEISKIRNIKNSIIGINNRNLKEQKINIDKSIYLSHLIESENLIVSESGIDIKNIKKIKTDTNINSFLIGGSILNSSKTLNYINKLYNS
;
A
#
# COMPACT_ATOMS: atom_id res chain seq x y z
N MET A 1 -17.27 12.71 14.67
CA MET A 1 -16.53 12.48 13.40
C MET A 1 -15.55 11.34 13.66
N ASN A 2 -15.55 10.28 12.85
CA ASN A 2 -14.55 9.22 13.00
C ASN A 2 -13.19 9.67 12.45
N ILE A 3 -12.11 8.94 12.77
CA ILE A 3 -10.74 9.32 12.39
C ILE A 3 -10.55 9.39 10.86
N LEU A 4 -11.26 8.56 10.09
CA LEU A 4 -11.17 8.57 8.62
C LEU A 4 -11.75 9.87 8.04
N ASP A 5 -12.90 10.31 8.55
CA ASP A 5 -13.53 11.57 8.10
C ASP A 5 -12.67 12.78 8.43
N GLN A 6 -12.01 12.76 9.61
CA GLN A 6 -11.07 13.82 10.01
C GLN A 6 -9.88 13.89 9.06
N ILE A 7 -9.25 12.74 8.76
CA ILE A 7 -8.12 12.66 7.82
C ILE A 7 -8.52 13.15 6.44
N VAL A 8 -9.69 12.75 5.94
CA VAL A 8 -10.21 13.21 4.63
C VAL A 8 -10.38 14.72 4.60
N LEU A 9 -10.91 15.33 5.66
CA LEU A 9 -11.07 16.79 5.75
C LEU A 9 -9.70 17.50 5.76
N GLU A 10 -8.75 17.01 6.55
CA GLU A 10 -7.38 17.53 6.58
C GLU A 10 -6.70 17.46 5.21
N LYS A 11 -6.84 16.34 4.50
CA LYS A 11 -6.29 16.18 3.14
C LYS A 11 -6.94 17.13 2.12
N LYS A 12 -8.25 17.35 2.21
CA LYS A 12 -8.92 18.34 1.34
C LYS A 12 -8.35 19.75 1.55
N ASN A 13 -8.11 20.16 2.80
CA ASN A 13 -7.52 21.46 3.10
C ASN A 13 -6.05 21.55 2.62
N LEU A 14 -5.26 20.50 2.84
CA LEU A 14 -3.89 20.42 2.32
C LEU A 14 -3.86 20.52 0.78
N ASN A 15 -4.77 19.85 0.09
CA ASN A 15 -4.82 19.87 -1.37
C ASN A 15 -5.12 21.27 -1.93
N LYS A 16 -6.01 22.04 -1.30
CA LYS A 16 -6.25 23.45 -1.67
C LYS A 16 -4.96 24.29 -1.58
N TYR A 17 -4.17 24.09 -0.53
CA TYR A 17 -2.88 24.75 -0.40
C TYR A 17 -1.87 24.28 -1.45
N LEU A 18 -1.77 22.97 -1.70
CA LEU A 18 -0.85 22.41 -2.68
C LEU A 18 -1.15 22.84 -4.12
N GLN A 19 -2.44 23.01 -4.48
CA GLN A 19 -2.86 23.48 -5.81
C GLN A 19 -2.35 24.89 -6.13
N GLN A 20 -2.06 25.71 -5.12
CA GLN A 20 -1.45 27.03 -5.30
C GLN A 20 0.05 26.96 -5.60
N LYS A 21 0.71 25.82 -5.32
CA LYS A 21 2.13 25.62 -5.61
C LYS A 21 2.33 25.21 -7.07
N LYS A 22 3.28 25.83 -7.74
CA LYS A 22 3.71 25.45 -9.09
C LYS A 22 4.69 24.27 -9.00
N PHE A 23 4.20 23.05 -9.29
CA PHE A 23 5.08 21.89 -9.44
C PHE A 23 5.54 21.76 -10.90
N LYS A 24 6.86 21.57 -11.11
CA LYS A 24 7.41 21.32 -12.45
C LYS A 24 7.96 19.89 -12.52
N ILE A 25 7.46 19.09 -13.44
CA ILE A 25 8.07 17.80 -13.78
C ILE A 25 9.05 18.06 -14.93
N LYS A 26 10.34 17.91 -14.67
CA LYS A 26 11.38 18.09 -15.70
C LYS A 26 11.36 16.98 -16.75
N LYS A 27 11.07 15.73 -16.35
CA LYS A 27 10.99 14.56 -17.26
C LYS A 27 10.25 13.40 -16.56
N ILE A 28 9.31 12.76 -17.27
CA ILE A 28 8.68 11.52 -16.79
C ILE A 28 9.55 10.35 -17.27
N PRO A 29 10.05 9.49 -16.35
CA PRO A 29 10.84 8.33 -16.73
C PRO A 29 10.03 7.38 -17.65
N LYS A 30 10.70 6.76 -18.63
CA LYS A 30 10.07 5.78 -19.54
C LYS A 30 9.67 4.46 -18.84
N LYS A 31 10.23 4.19 -17.66
CA LYS A 31 10.09 2.91 -16.96
C LYS A 31 8.68 2.73 -16.43
N LYS A 32 8.05 1.58 -16.75
CA LYS A 32 6.67 1.22 -16.36
C LYS A 32 6.69 0.18 -15.24
N SER A 33 5.65 0.22 -14.38
CA SER A 33 5.16 -0.91 -13.57
C SER A 33 6.22 -1.63 -12.74
N LEU A 34 7.14 -0.88 -12.11
CA LEU A 34 8.18 -1.48 -11.27
C LEU A 34 7.59 -2.24 -10.08
N PHE A 35 6.55 -1.66 -9.45
CA PHE A 35 5.92 -2.21 -8.27
C PHE A 35 5.14 -3.49 -8.61
N LYS A 36 4.27 -3.43 -9.63
CA LYS A 36 3.49 -4.59 -10.09
C LYS A 36 4.39 -5.72 -10.56
N ASN A 37 5.42 -5.40 -11.37
CA ASN A 37 6.31 -6.41 -11.91
C ASN A 37 7.12 -7.12 -10.83
N SER A 38 7.57 -6.41 -9.78
CA SER A 38 8.29 -7.03 -8.65
C SER A 38 7.41 -8.03 -7.89
N ILE A 39 6.10 -7.74 -7.75
CA ILE A 39 5.14 -8.66 -7.14
C ILE A 39 4.98 -9.90 -8.02
N LEU A 40 4.72 -9.71 -9.32
CA LEU A 40 4.53 -10.82 -10.28
C LEU A 40 5.76 -11.71 -10.39
N GLN A 41 6.97 -11.15 -10.31
CA GLN A 41 8.21 -11.92 -10.32
C GLN A 41 8.30 -12.91 -9.15
N GLU A 42 7.88 -12.53 -7.94
CA GLU A 42 7.91 -13.46 -6.80
C GLU A 42 6.81 -14.52 -6.90
N ILE A 43 5.62 -14.15 -7.37
CA ILE A 43 4.52 -15.09 -7.61
C ILE A 43 4.94 -16.14 -8.65
N ASN A 44 5.58 -15.73 -9.74
CA ASN A 44 6.05 -16.63 -10.78
C ASN A 44 7.16 -17.60 -10.31
N LYS A 45 7.87 -17.26 -9.23
CA LYS A 45 8.81 -18.17 -8.55
C LYS A 45 8.11 -19.14 -7.57
N GLY A 46 6.78 -19.10 -7.46
CA GLY A 46 6.01 -19.86 -6.48
C GLY A 46 6.21 -19.38 -5.03
N LYS A 47 6.64 -18.11 -4.84
CA LYS A 47 6.91 -17.53 -3.55
C LYS A 47 5.85 -16.49 -3.16
N ASN A 48 5.76 -16.19 -1.87
CA ASN A 48 4.92 -15.11 -1.40
C ASN A 48 5.52 -13.76 -1.77
N ALA A 49 4.79 -12.95 -2.53
CA ALA A 49 5.18 -11.59 -2.85
C ALA A 49 4.87 -10.68 -1.65
N LEU A 50 5.90 -10.31 -0.91
CA LEU A 50 5.75 -9.54 0.33
C LEU A 50 6.00 -8.05 0.09
N ILE A 51 4.98 -7.23 0.40
CA ILE A 51 5.07 -5.78 0.50
C ILE A 51 5.17 -5.45 1.99
N VAL A 52 6.34 -5.02 2.46
CA VAL A 52 6.56 -4.75 3.88
C VAL A 52 6.33 -3.29 4.21
N GLU A 53 5.56 -3.02 5.28
CA GLU A 53 5.16 -1.66 5.62
C GLU A 53 6.03 -1.04 6.69
N PHE A 54 6.53 0.18 6.42
CA PHE A 54 7.10 1.08 7.41
C PHE A 54 6.04 2.05 7.93
N LYS A 55 5.88 2.07 9.24
CA LYS A 55 5.10 3.09 9.97
C LYS A 55 5.63 3.27 11.38
N ARG A 56 5.48 4.46 11.96
CA ARG A 56 5.96 4.76 13.31
C ARG A 56 4.94 4.39 14.39
N PHE A 57 3.66 4.58 14.12
CA PHE A 57 2.59 4.13 15.01
C PHE A 57 1.28 3.84 14.23
N SER A 58 0.30 3.31 14.92
CA SER A 58 -1.04 3.06 14.40
C SER A 58 -2.06 3.39 15.48
N PRO A 59 -3.16 4.08 15.15
CA PRO A 59 -4.23 4.37 16.13
C PRO A 59 -4.80 3.13 16.80
N SER A 60 -4.68 1.96 16.18
CA SER A 60 -5.15 0.67 16.70
C SER A 60 -4.17 -0.06 17.60
N VAL A 61 -2.94 0.45 17.80
CA VAL A 61 -1.90 -0.19 18.62
C VAL A 61 -1.39 0.82 19.63
N LYS A 62 -1.80 0.65 20.90
CA LYS A 62 -1.49 1.60 21.99
C LYS A 62 -0.02 1.62 22.43
N ASN A 63 0.75 0.56 22.16
CA ASN A 63 2.13 0.44 22.61
C ASN A 63 3.07 0.08 21.46
N PHE A 64 3.54 1.07 20.72
CA PHE A 64 4.74 0.93 19.92
C PHE A 64 5.95 1.20 20.80
N ASN A 65 6.57 0.16 21.35
CA ASN A 65 7.66 0.27 22.33
C ASN A 65 8.97 0.86 21.76
N LYS A 66 9.05 1.19 20.47
CA LYS A 66 10.25 1.81 19.86
C LYS A 66 9.86 2.67 18.68
N ILE A 67 10.18 3.96 18.74
CA ILE A 67 10.20 4.82 17.55
C ILE A 67 11.31 4.28 16.63
N ARG A 68 10.91 3.71 15.49
CA ARG A 68 11.86 3.18 14.51
C ARG A 68 12.34 4.29 13.60
N ARG A 69 13.64 4.39 13.42
CA ARG A 69 14.23 5.24 12.39
C ARG A 69 13.98 4.62 11.03
N ILE A 70 13.64 5.44 10.04
CA ILE A 70 13.39 4.97 8.67
C ILE A 70 14.63 4.28 8.08
N GLN A 71 15.83 4.83 8.34
CA GLN A 71 17.08 4.30 7.82
C GLN A 71 17.30 2.86 8.26
N ASP A 72 17.27 2.60 9.58
CA ASP A 72 17.52 1.28 10.16
C ASP A 72 16.52 0.25 9.66
N THR A 73 15.25 0.67 9.50
CA THR A 73 14.19 -0.22 9.02
C THR A 73 14.36 -0.56 7.53
N ILE A 74 14.66 0.43 6.70
CA ILE A 74 14.85 0.21 5.25
C ILE A 74 16.06 -0.67 4.97
N GLU A 75 17.16 -0.53 5.72
CA GLU A 75 18.32 -1.41 5.59
C GLU A 75 17.97 -2.89 5.88
N ILE A 76 17.11 -3.14 6.90
CA ILE A 76 16.62 -4.49 7.19
C ILE A 76 15.72 -4.99 6.05
N TYR A 77 14.83 -4.14 5.56
CA TYR A 77 13.91 -4.50 4.48
C TYR A 77 14.64 -4.75 3.16
N ASP A 78 15.69 -3.98 2.88
CA ASP A 78 16.51 -4.15 1.67
C ASP A 78 17.22 -5.52 1.67
N LYS A 79 17.77 -5.94 2.81
CA LYS A 79 18.41 -7.26 3.00
C LYS A 79 17.42 -8.43 3.03
N SER A 80 16.12 -8.17 3.21
CA SER A 80 15.10 -9.22 3.34
C SER A 80 14.58 -9.71 1.98
N LYS A 81 13.77 -10.77 1.99
CA LYS A 81 13.11 -11.33 0.79
C LYS A 81 11.82 -10.59 0.39
N CYS A 82 11.53 -9.41 0.92
CA CYS A 82 10.41 -8.61 0.43
C CYS A 82 10.67 -8.10 -0.98
N CYS A 83 9.63 -8.03 -1.81
CA CYS A 83 9.73 -7.51 -3.18
C CYS A 83 9.48 -6.01 -3.27
N CYS A 84 8.69 -5.45 -2.37
CA CYS A 84 8.32 -4.03 -2.36
C CYS A 84 8.23 -3.49 -0.93
N ILE A 85 8.28 -2.17 -0.80
CA ILE A 85 8.17 -1.48 0.49
C ILE A 85 6.98 -0.52 0.45
N SER A 86 6.14 -0.57 1.48
CA SER A 86 5.07 0.39 1.72
C SER A 86 5.51 1.40 2.77
N ILE A 87 5.40 2.69 2.46
CA ILE A 87 5.74 3.77 3.40
C ILE A 87 4.49 4.59 3.69
N LEU A 88 4.07 4.55 4.94
CA LEU A 88 2.94 5.34 5.43
C LEU A 88 3.40 6.78 5.66
N THR A 89 2.86 7.72 4.84
CA THR A 89 3.32 9.11 4.83
C THR A 89 2.37 10.08 5.54
N ASP A 90 1.21 9.61 5.99
CA ASP A 90 0.25 10.45 6.71
C ASP A 90 0.73 10.79 8.12
N LYS A 91 0.60 12.07 8.51
CA LYS A 91 1.04 12.59 9.82
C LYS A 91 0.33 11.94 11.01
N ASN A 92 -0.93 11.50 10.82
CA ASN A 92 -1.70 10.82 11.87
C ASN A 92 -1.14 9.43 12.22
N PHE A 93 -0.20 8.92 11.43
CA PHE A 93 0.55 7.69 11.66
C PHE A 93 2.05 7.95 11.88
N GLY A 94 2.43 9.20 12.18
CA GLY A 94 3.83 9.62 12.34
C GLY A 94 4.63 9.59 11.04
N GLY A 95 3.95 9.57 9.88
CA GLY A 95 4.58 9.53 8.57
C GLY A 95 5.05 10.90 8.07
N SER A 96 5.96 10.86 7.11
CA SER A 96 6.47 12.02 6.40
C SER A 96 6.73 11.67 4.93
N LEU A 97 6.49 12.62 4.03
CA LEU A 97 6.87 12.48 2.62
C LEU A 97 8.38 12.28 2.43
N ASN A 98 9.17 12.89 3.32
CA ASN A 98 10.64 12.75 3.30
C ASN A 98 11.09 11.30 3.56
N ASP A 99 10.27 10.47 4.20
CA ASP A 99 10.58 9.06 4.43
C ASP A 99 10.75 8.29 3.09
N ILE A 100 9.95 8.62 2.06
CA ILE A 100 10.12 8.04 0.72
C ILE A 100 11.45 8.50 0.11
N THR A 101 11.78 9.78 0.21
CA THR A 101 13.04 10.32 -0.32
C THR A 101 14.27 9.70 0.34
N ILE A 102 14.22 9.47 1.65
CA ILE A 102 15.28 8.76 2.39
C ILE A 102 15.36 7.30 1.93
N ALA A 103 14.23 6.60 1.89
CA ALA A 103 14.19 5.20 1.51
C ALA A 103 14.71 4.96 0.08
N LYS A 104 14.38 5.84 -0.88
CA LYS A 104 14.89 5.75 -2.26
C LYS A 104 16.41 5.86 -2.39
N LYS A 105 17.09 6.44 -1.41
CA LYS A 105 18.57 6.46 -1.35
C LYS A 105 19.16 5.15 -0.81
N LEU A 106 18.39 4.40 -0.03
CA LEU A 106 18.85 3.21 0.71
C LEU A 106 18.48 1.89 0.05
N THR A 107 17.50 1.88 -0.88
CA THR A 107 17.05 0.66 -1.53
C THR A 107 16.71 0.87 -3.00
N LYS A 108 16.85 -0.21 -3.80
CA LYS A 108 16.36 -0.27 -5.19
C LYS A 108 14.97 -0.89 -5.28
N LYS A 109 14.43 -1.44 -4.19
CA LYS A 109 13.10 -2.02 -4.17
C LYS A 109 12.03 -0.97 -4.47
N PRO A 110 10.97 -1.31 -5.20
CA PRO A 110 9.87 -0.39 -5.48
C PRO A 110 9.16 0.04 -4.20
N ILE A 111 8.78 1.32 -4.14
CA ILE A 111 8.14 1.94 -2.98
C ILE A 111 6.75 2.42 -3.34
N ILE A 112 5.75 1.98 -2.57
CA ILE A 112 4.41 2.57 -2.59
C ILE A 112 4.26 3.65 -1.52
N ARG A 113 3.74 4.83 -1.91
CA ARG A 113 3.25 5.84 -0.98
C ARG A 113 1.89 5.38 -0.43
N LYS A 114 1.84 4.98 0.82
CA LYS A 114 0.60 4.65 1.52
C LYS A 114 0.10 5.91 2.25
N ASP A 115 -0.94 6.52 1.66
CA ASP A 115 -1.51 7.80 2.10
C ASP A 115 -2.96 7.91 1.65
N PHE A 116 -3.71 8.89 2.15
CA PHE A 116 -5.08 9.19 1.73
C PHE A 116 -5.06 10.14 0.53
N ILE A 117 -4.98 9.58 -0.67
CA ILE A 117 -4.89 10.34 -1.92
C ILE A 117 -6.29 10.69 -2.43
N LEU A 118 -6.59 11.99 -2.51
CA LEU A 118 -7.88 12.54 -2.94
C LEU A 118 -7.77 13.42 -4.18
N ASP A 119 -6.55 13.82 -4.58
CA ASP A 119 -6.34 14.78 -5.65
C ASP A 119 -5.09 14.46 -6.49
N LYS A 120 -5.12 14.88 -7.77
CA LYS A 120 -4.02 14.73 -8.73
C LYS A 120 -2.72 15.37 -8.25
N ILE A 121 -2.81 16.44 -7.47
CA ILE A 121 -1.63 17.12 -6.94
C ILE A 121 -0.82 16.23 -6.00
N GLN A 122 -1.48 15.37 -5.20
CA GLN A 122 -0.80 14.40 -4.34
C GLN A 122 -0.12 13.29 -5.15
N ILE A 123 -0.70 12.91 -6.31
CA ILE A 123 -0.09 11.94 -7.23
C ILE A 123 1.16 12.54 -7.87
N LEU A 124 1.09 13.80 -8.28
CA LEU A 124 2.23 14.55 -8.81
C LEU A 124 3.35 14.64 -7.77
N GLU A 125 3.01 15.02 -6.53
CA GLU A 125 3.91 15.05 -5.39
C GLU A 125 4.57 13.68 -5.15
N SER A 126 3.79 12.58 -5.18
CA SER A 126 4.30 11.21 -5.04
C SER A 126 5.37 10.89 -6.08
N LYS A 127 5.13 11.30 -7.33
CA LYS A 127 6.11 11.12 -8.41
C LYS A 127 7.39 11.90 -8.16
N LEU A 128 7.29 13.15 -7.71
CA LEU A 128 8.43 14.04 -7.48
C LEU A 128 9.34 13.55 -6.33
N ILE A 129 8.76 12.94 -5.29
CA ILE A 129 9.52 12.37 -4.17
C ILE A 129 10.05 10.96 -4.45
N GLY A 130 9.76 10.38 -5.63
CA GLY A 130 10.34 9.13 -6.09
C GLY A 130 9.53 7.87 -5.76
N ALA A 131 8.25 7.98 -5.40
CA ALA A 131 7.39 6.80 -5.28
C ALA A 131 7.26 6.06 -6.63
N ASP A 132 7.14 4.74 -6.58
CA ASP A 132 6.90 3.87 -7.74
C ASP A 132 5.42 3.51 -7.88
N ALA A 133 4.69 3.55 -6.76
CA ALA A 133 3.26 3.29 -6.70
C ALA A 133 2.56 4.21 -5.69
N ILE A 134 1.24 4.29 -5.81
CA ILE A 134 0.34 5.01 -4.89
C ILE A 134 -0.83 4.14 -4.45
N LEU A 135 -1.45 4.53 -3.34
CA LEU A 135 -2.69 3.95 -2.83
C LEU A 135 -3.89 4.82 -3.22
N LEU A 136 -4.95 4.19 -3.73
CA LEU A 136 -6.29 4.78 -3.83
C LEU A 136 -7.26 3.98 -2.97
N ILE A 137 -7.95 4.62 -2.03
CA ILE A 137 -8.88 3.95 -1.12
C ILE A 137 -10.30 4.11 -1.67
N ALA A 138 -10.90 3.03 -2.17
CA ALA A 138 -12.20 3.07 -2.84
C ALA A 138 -13.35 3.50 -1.91
N LYS A 139 -13.21 3.26 -0.61
CA LYS A 139 -14.19 3.67 0.41
C LYS A 139 -14.43 5.18 0.46
N ILE A 140 -13.38 5.97 0.30
CA ILE A 140 -13.42 7.45 0.42
C ILE A 140 -13.53 8.16 -0.93
N LEU A 141 -13.53 7.43 -2.04
CA LEU A 141 -13.57 7.97 -3.40
C LEU A 141 -14.84 7.53 -4.11
N SER A 142 -15.38 8.41 -4.98
CA SER A 142 -16.41 8.03 -5.93
C SER A 142 -15.80 7.24 -7.11
N LYS A 143 -16.61 6.46 -7.82
CA LYS A 143 -16.19 5.71 -9.01
C LYS A 143 -15.44 6.61 -10.00
N LYS A 144 -16.05 7.73 -10.40
CA LYS A 144 -15.45 8.71 -11.34
C LYS A 144 -14.10 9.23 -10.83
N LYS A 145 -13.99 9.49 -9.51
CA LYS A 145 -12.75 10.01 -8.92
C LYS A 145 -11.64 8.95 -8.93
N ILE A 146 -11.96 7.67 -8.68
CA ILE A 146 -11.00 6.56 -8.79
C ILE A 146 -10.48 6.47 -10.23
N GLU A 147 -11.37 6.46 -11.22
CA GLU A 147 -11.00 6.38 -12.63
C GLU A 147 -10.09 7.55 -13.05
N ASP A 148 -10.46 8.79 -12.67
CA ASP A 148 -9.68 9.99 -12.98
C ASP A 148 -8.28 9.97 -12.36
N LEU A 149 -8.17 9.56 -11.08
CA LEU A 149 -6.90 9.48 -10.36
C LEU A 149 -6.03 8.34 -10.89
N TYR A 150 -6.63 7.18 -11.17
CA TYR A 150 -5.96 6.02 -11.76
C TYR A 150 -5.33 6.36 -13.11
N GLN A 151 -6.11 6.98 -14.02
CA GLN A 151 -5.60 7.41 -15.33
C GLN A 151 -4.47 8.43 -15.20
N TYR A 152 -4.59 9.37 -14.25
CA TYR A 152 -3.54 10.37 -14.02
C TYR A 152 -2.25 9.73 -13.48
N ALA A 153 -2.35 8.79 -12.55
CA ALA A 153 -1.19 8.05 -12.05
C ALA A 153 -0.49 7.27 -13.16
N ASN A 154 -1.26 6.59 -14.03
CA ASN A 154 -0.73 5.86 -15.19
C ASN A 154 0.00 6.79 -16.17
N LYS A 155 -0.50 8.01 -16.41
CA LYS A 155 0.21 9.03 -17.23
C LYS A 155 1.57 9.38 -16.64
N LEU A 156 1.67 9.42 -15.30
CA LEU A 156 2.92 9.68 -14.58
C LEU A 156 3.79 8.42 -14.39
N LYS A 157 3.39 7.27 -14.94
CA LYS A 157 4.09 5.98 -14.78
C LYS A 157 4.26 5.58 -13.31
N LEU A 158 3.19 5.75 -12.55
CA LEU A 158 3.03 5.20 -11.21
C LEU A 158 2.09 4.01 -11.26
N ASP A 159 2.44 2.92 -10.60
CA ASP A 159 1.50 1.84 -10.35
C ASP A 159 0.47 2.28 -9.31
N VAL A 160 -0.72 1.67 -9.35
CA VAL A 160 -1.80 2.00 -8.43
C VAL A 160 -2.29 0.74 -7.75
N LEU A 161 -2.26 0.74 -6.42
CA LEU A 161 -2.95 -0.23 -5.60
C LEU A 161 -4.28 0.39 -5.18
N ILE A 162 -5.40 -0.25 -5.53
CA ILE A 162 -6.74 0.21 -5.17
C ILE A 162 -7.23 -0.62 -4.00
N GLU A 163 -7.36 -0.01 -2.83
CA GLU A 163 -7.79 -0.66 -1.59
C GLU A 163 -9.32 -0.73 -1.52
N ILE A 164 -9.84 -1.93 -1.24
CA ILE A 164 -11.25 -2.21 -1.00
C ILE A 164 -11.42 -2.96 0.33
N GLU A 165 -12.59 -2.84 0.96
CA GLU A 165 -12.94 -3.59 2.18
C GLU A 165 -14.32 -4.26 2.12
N SER A 166 -15.08 -4.06 1.03
CA SER A 166 -16.43 -4.61 0.86
C SER A 166 -16.83 -4.77 -0.62
N ILE A 167 -17.91 -5.50 -0.88
CA ILE A 167 -18.50 -5.67 -2.22
C ILE A 167 -18.87 -4.33 -2.85
N HIS A 168 -19.31 -3.37 -2.04
CA HIS A 168 -19.73 -2.06 -2.56
C HIS A 168 -18.58 -1.36 -3.30
N GLU A 169 -17.33 -1.49 -2.83
CA GLU A 169 -16.19 -0.89 -3.50
C GLU A 169 -15.80 -1.64 -4.79
N ILE A 170 -16.08 -2.95 -4.90
CA ILE A 170 -15.85 -3.72 -6.14
C ILE A 170 -16.64 -3.11 -7.30
N SER A 171 -17.89 -2.70 -7.08
CA SER A 171 -18.70 -2.07 -8.13
C SER A 171 -18.10 -0.76 -8.67
N LYS A 172 -17.35 -0.03 -7.84
CA LYS A 172 -16.68 1.22 -8.23
C LYS A 172 -15.47 0.99 -9.13
N ILE A 173 -14.83 -0.17 -9.05
CA ILE A 173 -13.55 -0.46 -9.72
C ILE A 173 -13.68 -1.43 -10.90
N ARG A 174 -14.87 -1.95 -11.19
CA ARG A 174 -15.13 -2.96 -12.24
C ARG A 174 -14.60 -2.57 -13.63
N ASN A 175 -14.53 -1.29 -13.96
CA ASN A 175 -14.02 -0.81 -15.24
C ASN A 175 -12.48 -0.70 -15.29
N ILE A 176 -11.79 -0.93 -14.18
CA ILE A 176 -10.33 -0.80 -14.09
C ILE A 176 -9.71 -2.20 -14.16
N LYS A 177 -9.25 -2.54 -15.37
CA LYS A 177 -8.68 -3.85 -15.67
C LYS A 177 -7.17 -3.91 -15.47
N ASN A 178 -6.64 -5.12 -15.26
CA ASN A 178 -5.19 -5.35 -15.08
C ASN A 178 -4.57 -4.50 -13.96
N SER A 179 -5.34 -4.20 -12.92
CA SER A 179 -4.93 -3.36 -11.79
C SER A 179 -4.36 -4.19 -10.62
N ILE A 180 -3.90 -3.52 -9.59
CA ILE A 180 -3.54 -4.14 -8.31
C ILE A 180 -4.67 -3.80 -7.33
N ILE A 181 -5.36 -4.81 -6.83
CA ILE A 181 -6.45 -4.65 -5.87
C ILE A 181 -5.98 -5.10 -4.49
N GLY A 182 -6.00 -4.19 -3.53
CA GLY A 182 -5.73 -4.48 -2.13
C GLY A 182 -7.02 -4.82 -1.39
N ILE A 183 -7.14 -6.01 -0.82
CA ILE A 183 -8.26 -6.35 0.06
C ILE A 183 -7.83 -6.06 1.49
N ASN A 184 -8.41 -5.01 2.08
CA ASN A 184 -8.13 -4.64 3.46
C ASN A 184 -9.01 -5.46 4.43
N ASN A 185 -8.38 -6.40 5.12
CA ASN A 185 -9.06 -7.22 6.15
C ASN A 185 -9.50 -6.39 7.37
N ARG A 186 -8.96 -5.17 7.55
CA ARG A 186 -9.36 -4.26 8.61
C ARG A 186 -10.54 -3.40 8.17
N ASN A 187 -11.59 -3.37 8.98
CA ASN A 187 -12.64 -2.36 8.83
C ASN A 187 -12.10 -1.00 9.25
N LEU A 188 -12.07 -0.04 8.34
CA LEU A 188 -11.49 1.30 8.61
C LEU A 188 -12.29 2.12 9.64
N LYS A 189 -13.56 1.82 9.87
CA LYS A 189 -14.37 2.49 10.90
C LYS A 189 -14.23 1.81 12.27
N GLU A 190 -14.38 0.48 12.32
CA GLU A 190 -14.42 -0.30 13.55
C GLU A 190 -13.04 -0.77 14.01
N GLN A 191 -12.03 -0.67 13.15
CA GLN A 191 -10.65 -1.15 13.36
C GLN A 191 -10.52 -2.67 13.60
N LYS A 192 -11.60 -3.44 13.46
CA LYS A 192 -11.61 -4.91 13.58
C LYS A 192 -10.99 -5.55 12.35
N ILE A 193 -10.23 -6.62 12.55
CA ILE A 193 -9.60 -7.42 11.49
C ILE A 193 -10.41 -8.71 11.29
N ASN A 194 -10.72 -9.03 10.03
CA ASN A 194 -11.29 -10.30 9.63
C ASN A 194 -10.64 -10.77 8.32
N ILE A 195 -9.79 -11.81 8.40
CA ILE A 195 -9.06 -12.35 7.24
C ILE A 195 -9.98 -13.05 6.24
N ASP A 196 -11.17 -13.50 6.65
CA ASP A 196 -12.14 -14.12 5.75
C ASP A 196 -12.65 -13.13 4.68
N LYS A 197 -12.46 -11.81 4.88
CA LYS A 197 -12.71 -10.81 3.82
C LYS A 197 -11.86 -11.07 2.58
N SER A 198 -10.54 -11.34 2.76
CA SER A 198 -9.67 -11.67 1.62
C SER A 198 -10.15 -12.91 0.91
N ILE A 199 -10.60 -13.94 1.63
CA ILE A 199 -11.13 -15.17 1.04
C ILE A 199 -12.41 -14.86 0.25
N TYR A 200 -13.38 -14.22 0.88
CA TYR A 200 -14.67 -13.96 0.25
C TYR A 200 -14.58 -12.99 -0.94
N LEU A 201 -13.91 -11.83 -0.76
CA LEU A 201 -13.87 -10.79 -1.80
C LEU A 201 -12.99 -11.20 -2.99
N SER A 202 -11.97 -12.04 -2.80
CA SER A 202 -11.11 -12.47 -3.90
C SER A 202 -11.87 -13.23 -4.99
N HIS A 203 -12.89 -14.00 -4.63
CA HIS A 203 -13.74 -14.74 -5.59
C HIS A 203 -14.65 -13.83 -6.42
N LEU A 204 -14.83 -12.56 -6.01
CA LEU A 204 -15.68 -11.58 -6.69
C LEU A 204 -14.87 -10.61 -7.57
N ILE A 205 -13.54 -10.69 -7.50
CA ILE A 205 -12.63 -9.86 -8.30
C ILE A 205 -12.24 -10.61 -9.57
N GLU A 206 -12.30 -9.93 -10.71
CA GLU A 206 -11.94 -10.51 -12.01
C GLU A 206 -10.48 -11.00 -12.01
N SER A 207 -10.24 -12.20 -12.55
CA SER A 207 -8.96 -12.92 -12.51
C SER A 207 -7.78 -12.20 -13.17
N GLU A 208 -8.04 -11.24 -14.03
CA GLU A 208 -7.01 -10.41 -14.66
C GLU A 208 -6.34 -9.40 -13.69
N ASN A 209 -6.93 -9.20 -12.51
CA ASN A 209 -6.40 -8.29 -11.51
C ASN A 209 -5.46 -9.01 -10.54
N LEU A 210 -4.37 -8.34 -10.18
CA LEU A 210 -3.47 -8.80 -9.14
C LEU A 210 -4.07 -8.47 -7.77
N ILE A 211 -4.30 -9.47 -6.92
CA ILE A 211 -4.89 -9.28 -5.60
C ILE A 211 -3.81 -9.28 -4.52
N VAL A 212 -3.82 -8.29 -3.65
CA VAL A 212 -2.96 -8.17 -2.45
C VAL A 212 -3.83 -8.25 -1.21
N SER A 213 -3.58 -9.20 -0.31
CA SER A 213 -4.24 -9.24 1.00
C SER A 213 -3.52 -8.34 2.00
N GLU A 214 -4.26 -7.46 2.68
CA GLU A 214 -3.72 -6.46 3.60
C GLU A 214 -4.34 -6.55 4.99
N SER A 215 -3.58 -6.16 5.99
CA SER A 215 -3.96 -6.12 7.42
C SER A 215 -4.20 -7.49 8.06
N GLY A 216 -3.58 -7.67 9.22
CA GLY A 216 -3.76 -8.88 10.03
C GLY A 216 -3.04 -10.12 9.53
N ILE A 217 -2.20 -10.00 8.52
CA ILE A 217 -1.44 -11.13 7.96
C ILE A 217 -0.26 -11.47 8.84
N ASP A 218 -0.11 -12.76 9.14
CA ASP A 218 1.00 -13.34 9.88
C ASP A 218 1.32 -14.77 9.42
N ILE A 219 2.31 -15.41 10.03
CA ILE A 219 2.73 -16.79 9.70
C ILE A 219 1.59 -17.81 9.93
N LYS A 220 0.67 -17.55 10.86
CA LYS A 220 -0.39 -18.51 11.23
C LYS A 220 -1.50 -18.53 10.18
N ASN A 221 -1.82 -17.37 9.58
CA ASN A 221 -2.98 -17.23 8.70
C ASN A 221 -2.65 -17.10 7.20
N ILE A 222 -1.42 -16.76 6.84
CA ILE A 222 -1.01 -16.62 5.43
C ILE A 222 -1.26 -17.90 4.63
N LYS A 223 -1.01 -19.07 5.23
CA LYS A 223 -1.23 -20.37 4.59
C LYS A 223 -2.72 -20.62 4.32
N LYS A 224 -3.61 -20.29 5.26
CA LYS A 224 -5.07 -20.40 5.06
C LYS A 224 -5.52 -19.56 3.86
N ILE A 225 -5.11 -18.29 3.79
CA ILE A 225 -5.48 -17.41 2.67
C ILE A 225 -5.02 -18.01 1.33
N LYS A 226 -3.79 -18.52 1.25
CA LYS A 226 -3.27 -19.16 0.03
C LYS A 226 -4.03 -20.41 -0.37
N THR A 227 -4.41 -21.24 0.61
CA THR A 227 -5.14 -22.50 0.35
C THR A 227 -6.56 -22.22 -0.12
N ASP A 228 -7.23 -21.24 0.49
CA ASP A 228 -8.63 -20.93 0.24
C ASP A 228 -8.81 -19.95 -0.94
N THR A 229 -7.72 -19.43 -1.50
CA THR A 229 -7.73 -18.46 -2.61
C THR A 229 -6.49 -18.64 -3.52
N ASN A 230 -6.42 -17.85 -4.60
CA ASN A 230 -5.22 -17.74 -5.44
C ASN A 230 -4.31 -16.56 -5.03
N ILE A 231 -4.47 -16.01 -3.81
CA ILE A 231 -3.68 -14.86 -3.34
C ILE A 231 -2.31 -15.34 -2.90
N ASN A 232 -1.26 -14.82 -3.57
CA ASN A 232 0.14 -15.03 -3.23
C ASN A 232 0.89 -13.71 -3.00
N SER A 233 0.18 -12.62 -2.80
CA SER A 233 0.75 -11.30 -2.52
C SER A 233 0.11 -10.65 -1.29
N PHE A 234 0.96 -10.10 -0.41
CA PHE A 234 0.56 -9.69 0.93
C PHE A 234 1.22 -8.36 1.32
N LEU A 235 0.44 -7.42 1.87
CA LEU A 235 0.95 -6.20 2.49
C LEU A 235 0.93 -6.37 4.01
N ILE A 236 2.12 -6.34 4.62
CA ILE A 236 2.32 -6.73 6.01
C ILE A 236 3.10 -5.66 6.77
N GLY A 237 2.52 -5.18 7.86
CA GLY A 237 3.16 -4.20 8.75
C GLY A 237 3.15 -4.67 10.21
N GLY A 238 1.98 -4.85 10.79
CA GLY A 238 1.82 -5.09 12.23
C GLY A 238 2.61 -6.29 12.77
N SER A 239 2.50 -7.46 12.14
CA SER A 239 3.20 -8.67 12.59
C SER A 239 4.72 -8.57 12.45
N ILE A 240 5.21 -7.86 11.42
CA ILE A 240 6.63 -7.59 11.23
C ILE A 240 7.16 -6.63 12.31
N LEU A 241 6.40 -5.58 12.62
CA LEU A 241 6.78 -4.59 13.63
C LEU A 241 6.85 -5.18 15.05
N ASN A 242 6.04 -6.19 15.32
CA ASN A 242 6.02 -6.89 16.62
C ASN A 242 7.12 -7.96 16.74
N SER A 243 7.83 -8.28 15.65
CA SER A 243 8.90 -9.28 15.68
C SER A 243 10.22 -8.70 16.19
N SER A 244 10.86 -9.38 17.15
CA SER A 244 12.20 -9.05 17.63
C SER A 244 13.30 -9.35 16.59
N LYS A 245 13.04 -10.30 15.67
CA LYS A 245 13.94 -10.73 14.59
C LYS A 245 13.32 -10.43 13.22
N THR A 246 13.15 -9.16 12.90
CA THR A 246 12.42 -8.66 11.72
C THR A 246 12.86 -9.34 10.40
N LEU A 247 14.16 -9.41 10.12
CA LEU A 247 14.70 -10.03 8.91
C LEU A 247 14.29 -11.51 8.80
N ASN A 248 14.49 -12.29 9.86
CA ASN A 248 14.15 -13.71 9.88
C ASN A 248 12.64 -13.94 9.74
N TYR A 249 11.84 -13.06 10.34
CA TYR A 249 10.40 -13.14 10.26
C TYR A 249 9.88 -12.91 8.83
N ILE A 250 10.40 -11.90 8.13
CA ILE A 250 10.07 -11.64 6.72
C ILE A 250 10.47 -12.85 5.85
N ASN A 251 11.67 -13.42 6.07
CA ASN A 251 12.13 -14.56 5.30
C ASN A 251 11.31 -15.85 5.56
N LYS A 252 10.77 -16.01 6.78
CA LYS A 252 9.80 -17.09 7.07
C LYS A 252 8.48 -16.88 6.33
N LEU A 253 7.93 -15.67 6.36
CA LEU A 253 6.70 -15.33 5.62
C LEU A 253 6.86 -15.54 4.10
N TYR A 254 8.05 -15.29 3.56
CA TYR A 254 8.35 -15.49 2.14
C TYR A 254 8.27 -16.96 1.70
N ASN A 255 8.59 -17.89 2.60
CA ASN A 255 8.63 -19.32 2.33
C ASN A 255 7.40 -20.10 2.85
N SER A 256 6.45 -19.43 3.54
CA SER A 256 5.26 -20.09 4.11
C SER A 256 4.18 -20.42 3.07
#